data_2d37fd9fc92d6ffc9e49b957e5fd5101
#
_entry.id   2d37fd9fc92d6ffc9e49b957e5fd5101
#
_cell.length_a   1.000
_cell.length_b   1.000
_cell.length_c   1.000
_cell.angle_alpha   90.00
_cell.angle_beta   90.00
_cell.angle_gamma   90.00
#
_symmetry.space_group_name_H-M   'P 1'
#
loop_
_entity.id
_entity.type
_entity.pdbx_description
1 polymer ?
#
loop_
_entity_poly.entity_id
_entity_poly.type
_entity_poly.pdbx_seq_one_letter_code
_entity_poly.pdbx_strand_id
1 'polypeptide(L)'
;FMQAYGGKGANQAVAAARMGGEVTFVTALGNDMYASMLKEHYSKEGIATDQIIIDTQNPTGTALILVAENAENCIAVAPGANGALSIAHIEQISKTLEGADMVVTQAEIPYETIKQVALMAHRKGIKIMFNPAPACYIDSELMHIIDILVVNESEAQYISNSSIEGDNIDQIAQKLRDAGAKAVIITLGHRGSYLKTESEAYFIPSYPVKAVDTTAAGDVFCGALAVACVNGCINSDALRFASAAAAIAVTRVGAQPSIPILSEVQDFLKQ
;
A
#
# COMPACT_ATOMS: atom_id res chain seq x y z
N PHE A 1 -6.52 23.08 12.48
CA PHE A 1 -5.32 22.37 12.04
C PHE A 1 -5.17 21.10 12.88
N MET A 2 -5.03 19.96 12.23
CA MET A 2 -4.78 18.67 12.86
C MET A 2 -3.48 18.10 12.26
N GLN A 3 -2.62 17.55 13.11
CA GLN A 3 -1.42 16.83 12.67
C GLN A 3 -1.65 15.33 12.91
N ALA A 4 -1.33 14.51 11.93
CA ALA A 4 -1.47 13.07 12.00
C ALA A 4 -0.27 12.38 11.34
N TYR A 5 0.03 11.18 11.77
CA TYR A 5 0.96 10.30 11.08
C TYR A 5 0.34 9.78 9.79
N GLY A 6 1.13 9.73 8.72
CA GLY A 6 0.67 9.34 7.39
C GLY A 6 1.82 8.88 6.49
N GLY A 7 1.57 8.92 5.20
CA GLY A 7 2.42 8.34 4.15
C GLY A 7 1.99 6.92 3.83
N LYS A 8 1.82 6.61 2.54
CA LYS A 8 1.25 5.33 2.10
C LYS A 8 2.04 4.13 2.61
N GLY A 9 3.36 4.17 2.49
CA GLY A 9 4.23 3.10 2.99
C GLY A 9 4.08 2.89 4.50
N ALA A 10 4.03 3.97 5.29
CA ALA A 10 3.82 3.91 6.73
C ALA A 10 2.43 3.39 7.10
N ASN A 11 1.38 3.84 6.41
CA ASN A 11 0.01 3.35 6.63
C ASN A 11 -0.10 1.86 6.35
N GLN A 12 0.49 1.38 5.24
CA GLN A 12 0.50 -0.03 4.87
C GLN A 12 1.32 -0.87 5.86
N ALA A 13 2.46 -0.35 6.34
CA ALA A 13 3.28 -1.01 7.35
C ALA A 13 2.52 -1.16 8.69
N VAL A 14 1.87 -0.10 9.17
CA VAL A 14 1.03 -0.14 10.39
C VAL A 14 -0.15 -1.10 10.20
N ALA A 15 -0.81 -1.07 9.04
CA ALA A 15 -1.91 -2.00 8.76
C ALA A 15 -1.43 -3.45 8.78
N ALA A 16 -0.31 -3.78 8.15
CA ALA A 16 0.24 -5.12 8.15
C ALA A 16 0.62 -5.58 9.57
N ALA A 17 1.27 -4.72 10.36
CA ALA A 17 1.65 -5.04 11.75
C ALA A 17 0.41 -5.30 12.62
N ARG A 18 -0.63 -4.46 12.54
CA ARG A 18 -1.89 -4.64 13.28
C ARG A 18 -2.68 -5.86 12.84
N MET A 19 -2.46 -6.36 11.61
CA MET A 19 -3.00 -7.64 11.12
C MET A 19 -2.15 -8.86 11.52
N GLY A 20 -1.10 -8.67 12.30
CA GLY A 20 -0.24 -9.74 12.82
C GLY A 20 0.94 -10.08 11.92
N GLY A 21 1.27 -9.25 10.94
CA GLY A 21 2.49 -9.40 10.14
C GLY A 21 3.74 -8.97 10.92
N GLU A 22 4.84 -9.68 10.71
CA GLU A 22 6.16 -9.24 11.15
C GLU A 22 6.71 -8.25 10.09
N VAL A 23 6.81 -6.97 10.47
CA VAL A 23 7.08 -5.89 9.53
C VAL A 23 8.43 -5.25 9.79
N THR A 24 9.28 -5.22 8.76
CA THR A 24 10.47 -4.36 8.69
C THR A 24 10.16 -3.18 7.78
N PHE A 25 10.22 -1.96 8.31
CA PHE A 25 9.90 -0.76 7.55
C PHE A 25 11.15 -0.05 7.05
N VAL A 26 11.29 0.03 5.74
CA VAL A 26 12.34 0.75 5.04
C VAL A 26 11.78 2.05 4.50
N THR A 27 12.29 3.16 4.99
CA THR A 27 11.90 4.52 4.58
C THR A 27 13.03 5.49 4.90
N ALA A 28 12.91 6.74 4.47
CA ALA A 28 13.82 7.79 4.86
C ALA A 28 13.11 8.89 5.63
N LEU A 29 13.68 9.32 6.74
CA LEU A 29 13.23 10.44 7.56
C LEU A 29 14.34 11.50 7.59
N GLY A 30 13.97 12.76 7.74
CA GLY A 30 14.94 13.84 7.94
C GLY A 30 15.59 13.76 9.32
N ASN A 31 16.73 14.43 9.49
CA ASN A 31 17.34 14.62 10.81
C ASN A 31 16.62 15.75 11.56
N ASP A 32 15.37 15.55 11.87
CA ASP A 32 14.48 16.52 12.51
C ASP A 32 13.69 15.91 13.69
N MET A 33 12.88 16.72 14.34
CA MET A 33 12.08 16.28 15.49
C MET A 33 11.10 15.14 15.14
N TYR A 34 10.67 15.05 13.89
CA TYR A 34 9.72 14.02 13.44
C TYR A 34 10.37 12.64 13.37
N ALA A 35 11.66 12.55 13.06
CA ALA A 35 12.35 11.26 12.96
C ALA A 35 12.24 10.44 14.25
N SER A 36 12.54 11.05 15.40
CA SER A 36 12.46 10.38 16.71
C SER A 36 11.02 9.98 17.05
N MET A 37 10.07 10.89 16.83
CA MET A 37 8.64 10.65 17.10
C MET A 37 8.09 9.51 16.25
N LEU A 38 8.41 9.49 14.95
CA LEU A 38 7.94 8.47 14.01
C LEU A 38 8.57 7.11 14.30
N LYS A 39 9.88 7.06 14.59
CA LYS A 39 10.54 5.79 14.99
C LYS A 39 9.94 5.22 16.27
N GLU A 40 9.70 6.05 17.27
CA GLU A 40 9.03 5.63 18.51
C GLU A 40 7.61 5.13 18.24
N HIS A 41 6.85 5.83 17.39
CA HIS A 41 5.50 5.44 17.00
C HIS A 41 5.50 4.08 16.31
N TYR A 42 6.32 3.88 15.28
CA TYR A 42 6.38 2.60 14.56
C TYR A 42 6.86 1.46 15.46
N SER A 43 7.82 1.71 16.34
CA SER A 43 8.26 0.72 17.33
C SER A 43 7.13 0.29 18.28
N LYS A 44 6.25 1.22 18.69
CA LYS A 44 5.05 0.91 19.49
C LYS A 44 4.03 0.08 18.73
N GLU A 45 3.97 0.21 17.41
CA GLU A 45 3.15 -0.63 16.53
C GLU A 45 3.78 -2.01 16.26
N GLY A 46 4.94 -2.32 16.86
CA GLY A 46 5.64 -3.59 16.67
C GLY A 46 6.44 -3.68 15.36
N ILE A 47 6.67 -2.56 14.68
CA ILE A 47 7.40 -2.50 13.43
C ILE A 47 8.90 -2.36 13.70
N ALA A 48 9.74 -3.17 13.04
CA ALA A 48 11.20 -3.02 13.09
C ALA A 48 11.62 -1.74 12.36
N THR A 49 12.34 -0.86 13.07
CA THR A 49 12.72 0.50 12.63
C THR A 49 14.22 0.69 12.43
N ASP A 50 15.00 -0.36 12.57
CA ASP A 50 16.46 -0.34 12.43
C ASP A 50 16.92 -0.04 11.00
N GLN A 51 16.05 -0.27 10.01
CA GLN A 51 16.30 0.01 8.59
C GLN A 51 15.75 1.36 8.12
N ILE A 52 15.27 2.21 9.04
CA ILE A 52 14.88 3.58 8.71
C ILE A 52 16.13 4.44 8.56
N ILE A 53 16.27 5.02 7.37
CA ILE A 53 17.40 5.87 6.99
C ILE A 53 17.17 7.30 7.51
N ILE A 54 18.19 7.91 8.10
CA ILE A 54 18.16 9.32 8.52
C ILE A 54 18.91 10.15 7.50
N ASP A 55 18.18 10.94 6.75
CA ASP A 55 18.72 11.89 5.80
C ASP A 55 19.12 13.21 6.52
N THR A 56 20.35 13.62 6.39
CA THR A 56 20.87 14.86 7.00
C THR A 56 20.70 16.09 6.12
N GLN A 57 20.27 15.92 4.87
CA GLN A 57 20.14 16.99 3.90
C GLN A 57 18.69 17.41 3.66
N ASN A 58 17.75 16.49 3.79
CA ASN A 58 16.34 16.74 3.52
C ASN A 58 15.51 16.56 4.80
N PRO A 59 14.45 17.38 4.99
CA PRO A 59 13.52 17.19 6.11
C PRO A 59 12.66 15.93 5.90
N THR A 60 12.01 15.48 6.96
CA THR A 60 10.99 14.45 6.88
C THR A 60 9.87 14.86 5.91
N GLY A 61 9.42 13.95 5.07
CA GLY A 61 8.33 14.19 4.11
C GLY A 61 7.04 14.63 4.80
N THR A 62 6.33 15.58 4.20
CA THR A 62 5.11 16.16 4.77
C THR A 62 4.04 16.32 3.70
N ALA A 63 2.79 16.06 4.05
CA ALA A 63 1.63 16.36 3.21
C ALA A 63 0.76 17.42 3.89
N LEU A 64 0.35 18.44 3.13
CA LEU A 64 -0.67 19.40 3.53
C LEU A 64 -1.98 19.02 2.84
N ILE A 65 -2.99 18.71 3.65
CA ILE A 65 -4.30 18.33 3.16
C ILE A 65 -5.29 19.46 3.47
N LEU A 66 -5.81 20.09 2.46
CA LEU A 66 -6.88 21.07 2.56
C LEU A 66 -8.19 20.37 2.24
N VAL A 67 -9.12 20.41 3.17
CA VAL A 67 -10.46 19.83 3.00
C VAL A 67 -11.45 20.99 2.92
N ALA A 68 -12.15 21.08 1.80
CA ALA A 68 -13.21 22.08 1.58
C ALA A 68 -14.52 21.63 2.27
N GLU A 69 -15.46 22.57 2.43
CA GLU A 69 -16.78 22.30 3.05
C GLU A 69 -17.60 21.26 2.27
N ASN A 70 -17.38 21.14 0.96
CA ASN A 70 -18.01 20.13 0.10
C ASN A 70 -17.30 18.75 0.14
N ALA A 71 -16.37 18.55 1.09
CA ALA A 71 -15.54 17.37 1.26
C ALA A 71 -14.54 17.09 0.11
N GLU A 72 -14.36 18.00 -0.85
CA GLU A 72 -13.24 17.92 -1.79
C GLU A 72 -11.94 18.19 -1.03
N ASN A 73 -10.88 17.45 -1.40
CA ASN A 73 -9.56 17.64 -0.83
C ASN A 73 -8.53 18.05 -1.88
N CYS A 74 -7.60 18.88 -1.46
CA CYS A 74 -6.41 19.22 -2.22
C CYS A 74 -5.19 18.82 -1.38
N ILE A 75 -4.30 18.01 -1.95
CA ILE A 75 -3.15 17.49 -1.25
C ILE A 75 -1.88 18.02 -1.92
N ALA A 76 -1.07 18.74 -1.15
CA ALA A 76 0.26 19.15 -1.55
C ALA A 76 1.30 18.31 -0.78
N VAL A 77 2.16 17.59 -1.51
CA VAL A 77 3.17 16.72 -0.93
C VAL A 77 4.56 17.34 -1.10
N ALA A 78 5.29 17.47 0.01
CA ALA A 78 6.73 17.70 0.01
C ALA A 78 7.40 16.35 0.36
N PRO A 79 8.01 15.65 -0.61
CA PRO A 79 8.53 14.29 -0.40
C PRO A 79 9.66 14.24 0.62
N GLY A 80 10.43 15.31 0.77
CA GLY A 80 11.54 15.38 1.72
C GLY A 80 12.52 14.23 1.54
N ALA A 81 12.94 13.63 2.64
CA ALA A 81 13.88 12.51 2.67
C ALA A 81 13.41 11.29 1.85
N ASN A 82 12.09 11.03 1.75
CA ASN A 82 11.57 9.94 0.92
C ASN A 82 11.95 10.12 -0.55
N GLY A 83 11.94 11.35 -1.06
CA GLY A 83 12.35 11.66 -2.43
C GLY A 83 13.86 11.47 -2.68
N ALA A 84 14.65 11.37 -1.63
CA ALA A 84 16.10 11.14 -1.69
C ALA A 84 16.49 9.67 -1.41
N LEU A 85 15.53 8.78 -1.14
CA LEU A 85 15.81 7.36 -0.92
C LEU A 85 16.39 6.74 -2.19
N SER A 86 17.69 6.44 -2.19
CA SER A 86 18.44 6.03 -3.37
C SER A 86 18.71 4.52 -3.41
N ILE A 87 19.12 4.03 -4.58
CA ILE A 87 19.58 2.64 -4.77
C ILE A 87 20.69 2.27 -3.79
N ALA A 88 21.66 3.18 -3.54
CA ALA A 88 22.75 2.93 -2.60
C ALA A 88 22.25 2.64 -1.18
N HIS A 89 21.19 3.31 -0.73
CA HIS A 89 20.56 3.00 0.55
C HIS A 89 19.97 1.59 0.56
N ILE A 90 19.31 1.19 -0.53
CA ILE A 90 18.70 -0.15 -0.65
C ILE A 90 19.76 -1.25 -0.68
N GLU A 91 20.88 -1.03 -1.33
CA GLU A 91 22.01 -1.98 -1.35
C GLU A 91 22.58 -2.21 0.06
N GLN A 92 22.67 -1.16 0.89
CA GLN A 92 23.10 -1.26 2.28
C GLN A 92 22.17 -2.13 3.13
N ILE A 93 20.87 -2.07 2.86
CA ILE A 93 19.86 -2.85 3.61
C ILE A 93 19.47 -4.16 2.91
N SER A 94 20.19 -4.56 1.88
CA SER A 94 19.85 -5.77 1.07
C SER A 94 19.72 -7.06 1.87
N LYS A 95 20.43 -7.15 3.02
CA LYS A 95 20.31 -8.27 3.97
C LYS A 95 18.92 -8.33 4.63
N THR A 96 18.22 -7.23 4.74
CA THR A 96 16.86 -7.15 5.29
C THR A 96 15.85 -7.97 4.50
N LEU A 97 16.15 -8.21 3.21
CA LEU A 97 15.34 -9.10 2.37
C LEU A 97 15.53 -10.58 2.69
N GLU A 98 16.54 -10.96 3.49
CA GLU A 98 16.75 -12.37 3.83
C GLU A 98 15.65 -12.85 4.79
N GLY A 99 14.91 -13.86 4.38
CA GLY A 99 13.78 -14.42 5.13
C GLY A 99 12.47 -13.66 4.99
N ALA A 100 12.41 -12.59 4.17
CA ALA A 100 11.16 -11.94 3.89
C ALA A 100 10.28 -12.77 2.94
N ASP A 101 8.98 -12.85 3.24
CA ASP A 101 8.00 -13.52 2.39
C ASP A 101 7.49 -12.62 1.27
N MET A 102 7.42 -11.31 1.53
CA MET A 102 6.87 -10.32 0.59
C MET A 102 7.51 -8.94 0.77
N VAL A 103 7.74 -8.28 -0.34
CA VAL A 103 8.01 -6.83 -0.40
C VAL A 103 6.75 -6.12 -0.83
N VAL A 104 6.34 -5.10 -0.06
CA VAL A 104 5.22 -4.21 -0.37
C VAL A 104 5.78 -2.82 -0.63
N THR A 105 5.45 -2.22 -1.76
CA THR A 105 5.93 -0.89 -2.14
C THR A 105 4.86 -0.04 -2.79
N GLN A 106 5.05 1.28 -2.76
CA GLN A 106 4.15 2.30 -3.31
C GLN A 106 4.97 3.28 -4.14
N ALA A 107 4.31 4.30 -4.74
CA ALA A 107 4.98 5.26 -5.62
C ALA A 107 5.33 6.60 -4.91
N GLU A 108 5.61 6.59 -3.61
CA GLU A 108 6.03 7.80 -2.86
C GLU A 108 7.55 7.93 -2.66
N ILE A 109 8.33 7.04 -3.29
CA ILE A 109 9.79 7.08 -3.34
C ILE A 109 10.27 7.06 -4.80
N PRO A 110 11.55 7.35 -5.11
CA PRO A 110 12.03 7.37 -6.49
C PRO A 110 11.78 6.05 -7.23
N TYR A 111 11.29 6.14 -8.46
CA TYR A 111 10.93 4.98 -9.28
C TYR A 111 12.08 3.97 -9.45
N GLU A 112 13.29 4.46 -9.69
CA GLU A 112 14.47 3.60 -9.83
C GLU A 112 14.77 2.81 -8.54
N THR A 113 14.46 3.39 -7.40
CA THR A 113 14.60 2.71 -6.09
C THR A 113 13.55 1.62 -5.95
N ILE A 114 12.30 1.88 -6.32
CA ILE A 114 11.23 0.87 -6.35
C ILE A 114 11.64 -0.30 -7.24
N LYS A 115 12.07 0.00 -8.46
CA LYS A 115 12.47 -1.00 -9.44
C LYS A 115 13.64 -1.85 -8.93
N GLN A 116 14.65 -1.22 -8.34
CA GLN A 116 15.81 -1.94 -7.78
C GLN A 116 15.41 -2.88 -6.64
N VAL A 117 14.57 -2.42 -5.71
CA VAL A 117 14.06 -3.27 -4.62
C VAL A 117 13.30 -4.46 -5.17
N ALA A 118 12.41 -4.23 -6.15
CA ALA A 118 11.64 -5.29 -6.79
C ALA A 118 12.55 -6.32 -7.50
N LEU A 119 13.55 -5.85 -8.25
CA LEU A 119 14.53 -6.75 -8.88
C LEU A 119 15.33 -7.57 -7.87
N MET A 120 15.72 -6.97 -6.75
CA MET A 120 16.43 -7.67 -5.68
C MET A 120 15.55 -8.73 -5.02
N ALA A 121 14.28 -8.40 -4.72
CA ALA A 121 13.29 -9.32 -4.17
C ALA A 121 13.04 -10.49 -5.15
N HIS A 122 12.81 -10.19 -6.42
CA HIS A 122 12.58 -11.20 -7.47
C HIS A 122 13.74 -12.19 -7.58
N ARG A 123 14.99 -11.72 -7.58
CA ARG A 123 16.19 -12.60 -7.61
C ARG A 123 16.29 -13.53 -6.39
N LYS A 124 15.69 -13.16 -5.27
CA LYS A 124 15.65 -13.96 -4.04
C LYS A 124 14.38 -14.82 -3.93
N GLY A 125 13.48 -14.79 -4.93
CA GLY A 125 12.22 -15.52 -4.92
C GLY A 125 11.17 -14.95 -3.95
N ILE A 126 11.34 -13.70 -3.51
CA ILE A 126 10.42 -13.00 -2.60
C ILE A 126 9.29 -12.41 -3.42
N LYS A 127 8.05 -12.57 -2.96
CA LYS A 127 6.87 -11.99 -3.63
C LYS A 127 6.89 -10.47 -3.61
N ILE A 128 6.36 -9.85 -4.66
CA ILE A 128 6.30 -8.39 -4.80
C ILE A 128 4.85 -7.97 -4.93
N MET A 129 4.38 -7.18 -3.97
CA MET A 129 3.12 -6.45 -4.06
C MET A 129 3.42 -4.97 -4.32
N PHE A 130 2.93 -4.46 -5.43
CA PHE A 130 3.08 -3.06 -5.80
C PHE A 130 1.73 -2.34 -5.85
N ASN A 131 1.63 -1.27 -5.09
CA ASN A 131 0.53 -0.31 -5.15
C ASN A 131 1.07 1.00 -5.76
N PRO A 132 0.94 1.23 -7.07
CA PRO A 132 1.45 2.42 -7.78
C PRO A 132 0.61 3.67 -7.46
N ALA A 133 0.59 4.06 -6.21
CA ALA A 133 -0.10 5.21 -5.66
C ALA A 133 0.92 6.22 -5.10
N PRO A 134 0.95 7.47 -5.60
CA PRO A 134 0.16 8.01 -6.72
C PRO A 134 0.47 7.30 -8.06
N ALA A 135 -0.48 7.36 -9.00
CA ALA A 135 -0.35 6.72 -10.30
C ALA A 135 0.97 7.09 -10.98
N CYS A 136 1.71 6.09 -11.43
CA CYS A 136 2.99 6.27 -12.11
C CYS A 136 3.11 5.32 -13.30
N TYR A 137 4.01 5.64 -14.23
CA TYR A 137 4.39 4.73 -15.30
C TYR A 137 5.10 3.50 -14.72
N ILE A 138 4.79 2.32 -15.24
CA ILE A 138 5.45 1.06 -14.90
C ILE A 138 6.05 0.50 -16.19
N ASP A 139 7.36 0.35 -16.23
CA ASP A 139 8.01 -0.26 -17.39
C ASP A 139 7.78 -1.78 -17.44
N SER A 140 8.01 -2.36 -18.63
CA SER A 140 7.76 -3.79 -18.86
C SER A 140 8.61 -4.69 -17.95
N GLU A 141 9.85 -4.32 -17.62
CA GLU A 141 10.71 -5.13 -16.76
C GLU A 141 10.14 -5.22 -15.34
N LEU A 142 9.73 -4.09 -14.76
CA LEU A 142 9.10 -4.09 -13.44
C LEU A 142 7.75 -4.81 -13.48
N MET A 143 6.92 -4.56 -14.51
CA MET A 143 5.58 -5.16 -14.61
C MET A 143 5.63 -6.70 -14.59
N HIS A 144 6.60 -7.33 -15.27
CA HIS A 144 6.71 -8.80 -15.34
C HIS A 144 7.16 -9.48 -14.04
N ILE A 145 7.72 -8.74 -13.11
CA ILE A 145 8.15 -9.29 -11.82
C ILE A 145 7.17 -9.01 -10.68
N ILE A 146 6.12 -8.21 -10.92
CA ILE A 146 5.08 -7.95 -9.94
C ILE A 146 4.21 -9.19 -9.77
N ASP A 147 4.14 -9.73 -8.55
CA ASP A 147 3.24 -10.82 -8.20
C ASP A 147 1.81 -10.35 -7.97
N ILE A 148 1.65 -9.19 -7.32
CA ILE A 148 0.35 -8.60 -7.00
C ILE A 148 0.39 -7.10 -7.31
N LEU A 149 -0.36 -6.67 -8.30
CA LEU A 149 -0.58 -5.26 -8.62
C LEU A 149 -1.91 -4.82 -7.99
N VAL A 150 -1.86 -3.86 -7.06
CA VAL A 150 -3.06 -3.31 -6.43
C VAL A 150 -3.25 -1.87 -6.88
N VAL A 151 -4.35 -1.59 -7.54
CA VAL A 151 -4.67 -0.26 -8.10
C VAL A 151 -6.10 0.13 -7.77
N ASN A 152 -6.38 1.43 -7.70
CA ASN A 152 -7.74 1.95 -7.75
C ASN A 152 -8.17 2.19 -9.22
N GLU A 153 -9.40 2.66 -9.43
CA GLU A 153 -9.94 2.90 -10.77
C GLU A 153 -9.11 3.90 -11.58
N SER A 154 -8.71 5.01 -10.99
CA SER A 154 -7.92 6.05 -11.68
C SER A 154 -6.50 5.58 -11.98
N GLU A 155 -5.87 4.85 -11.08
CA GLU A 155 -4.57 4.23 -11.29
C GLU A 155 -4.64 3.15 -12.39
N ALA A 156 -5.68 2.31 -12.38
CA ALA A 156 -5.91 1.30 -13.40
C ALA A 156 -6.11 1.93 -14.79
N GLN A 157 -6.88 3.01 -14.88
CA GLN A 157 -7.07 3.77 -16.12
C GLN A 157 -5.73 4.36 -16.63
N TYR A 158 -4.99 4.99 -15.74
CA TYR A 158 -3.70 5.60 -16.08
C TYR A 158 -2.70 4.55 -16.62
N ILE A 159 -2.50 3.46 -15.88
CA ILE A 159 -1.49 2.45 -16.22
C ILE A 159 -1.91 1.65 -17.46
N SER A 160 -3.19 1.30 -17.59
CA SER A 160 -3.71 0.58 -18.76
C SER A 160 -3.88 1.46 -20.01
N ASN A 161 -3.79 2.79 -19.83
CA ASN A 161 -4.17 3.76 -20.87
C ASN A 161 -5.55 3.45 -21.46
N SER A 162 -6.56 3.26 -20.58
CA SER A 162 -7.91 2.87 -20.95
C SER A 162 -8.93 3.50 -20.00
N SER A 163 -10.07 3.94 -20.51
CA SER A 163 -11.17 4.44 -19.66
C SER A 163 -11.93 3.29 -19.01
N ILE A 164 -12.31 3.44 -17.74
CA ILE A 164 -13.27 2.55 -17.09
C ILE A 164 -14.67 3.06 -17.42
N GLU A 165 -15.39 2.32 -18.25
CA GLU A 165 -16.75 2.63 -18.69
C GLU A 165 -17.65 1.39 -18.50
N GLY A 166 -18.75 1.57 -17.80
CA GLY A 166 -19.66 0.45 -17.51
C GLY A 166 -18.98 -0.70 -16.76
N ASP A 167 -19.15 -1.93 -17.26
CA ASP A 167 -18.66 -3.16 -16.62
C ASP A 167 -17.35 -3.68 -17.20
N ASN A 168 -16.48 -2.82 -17.77
CA ASN A 168 -15.24 -3.24 -18.43
C ASN A 168 -14.06 -3.53 -17.48
N ILE A 169 -14.29 -3.64 -16.17
CA ILE A 169 -13.25 -3.88 -15.15
C ILE A 169 -12.43 -5.14 -15.47
N ASP A 170 -13.09 -6.23 -15.87
CA ASP A 170 -12.39 -7.47 -16.26
C ASP A 170 -11.42 -7.24 -17.42
N GLN A 171 -11.83 -6.48 -18.44
CA GLN A 171 -10.98 -6.19 -19.59
C GLN A 171 -9.76 -5.34 -19.20
N ILE A 172 -9.93 -4.39 -18.30
CA ILE A 172 -8.83 -3.57 -17.80
C ILE A 172 -7.88 -4.40 -16.94
N ALA A 173 -8.40 -5.22 -16.04
CA ALA A 173 -7.60 -6.14 -15.25
C ALA A 173 -6.84 -7.13 -16.15
N GLN A 174 -7.48 -7.66 -17.21
CA GLN A 174 -6.82 -8.52 -18.17
C GLN A 174 -5.69 -7.78 -18.91
N LYS A 175 -5.93 -6.55 -19.35
CA LYS A 175 -4.91 -5.74 -20.04
C LYS A 175 -3.67 -5.49 -19.16
N LEU A 176 -3.87 -5.24 -17.86
CA LEU A 176 -2.77 -5.09 -16.90
C LEU A 176 -2.03 -6.42 -16.66
N ARG A 177 -2.74 -7.54 -16.69
CA ARG A 177 -2.12 -8.86 -16.65
C ARG A 177 -1.32 -9.16 -17.94
N ASP A 178 -1.87 -8.86 -19.10
CA ASP A 178 -1.20 -9.05 -20.40
C ASP A 178 0.07 -8.18 -20.49
N ALA A 179 0.10 -7.06 -19.77
CA ALA A 179 1.30 -6.23 -19.62
C ALA A 179 2.37 -6.87 -18.71
N GLY A 180 2.05 -7.93 -17.94
CA GLY A 180 3.02 -8.75 -17.22
C GLY A 180 2.70 -9.04 -15.75
N ALA A 181 1.80 -8.32 -15.09
CA ALA A 181 1.45 -8.56 -13.69
C ALA A 181 0.80 -9.93 -13.48
N LYS A 182 1.23 -10.73 -12.48
CA LYS A 182 0.70 -12.09 -12.28
C LYS A 182 -0.71 -12.08 -11.71
N ALA A 183 -1.00 -11.18 -10.79
CA ALA A 183 -2.35 -10.94 -10.27
C ALA A 183 -2.63 -9.43 -10.25
N VAL A 184 -3.82 -9.03 -10.61
CA VAL A 184 -4.28 -7.64 -10.62
C VAL A 184 -5.49 -7.51 -9.70
N ILE A 185 -5.43 -6.57 -8.77
CA ILE A 185 -6.56 -6.20 -7.92
C ILE A 185 -6.92 -4.75 -8.24
N ILE A 186 -8.19 -4.52 -8.57
CA ILE A 186 -8.74 -3.18 -8.77
C ILE A 186 -9.70 -2.89 -7.62
N THR A 187 -9.37 -1.91 -6.77
CA THR A 187 -10.27 -1.43 -5.73
C THR A 187 -11.25 -0.42 -6.31
N LEU A 188 -12.54 -0.59 -6.00
CA LEU A 188 -13.67 0.12 -6.61
C LEU A 188 -14.44 0.96 -5.57
N GLY A 189 -13.78 1.35 -4.48
CA GLY A 189 -14.38 2.10 -3.37
C GLY A 189 -15.59 1.38 -2.77
N HIS A 190 -16.73 2.08 -2.73
CA HIS A 190 -17.97 1.54 -2.17
C HIS A 190 -18.56 0.35 -2.97
N ARG A 191 -18.10 0.11 -4.18
CA ARG A 191 -18.50 -1.06 -4.97
C ARG A 191 -17.76 -2.33 -4.55
N GLY A 192 -16.57 -2.24 -3.95
CA GLY A 192 -15.79 -3.38 -3.51
C GLY A 192 -14.45 -3.51 -4.21
N SER A 193 -14.05 -4.72 -4.58
CA SER A 193 -12.78 -4.99 -5.25
C SER A 193 -12.91 -6.12 -6.27
N TYR A 194 -12.06 -6.09 -7.29
CA TYR A 194 -11.98 -7.10 -8.33
C TYR A 194 -10.58 -7.69 -8.39
N LEU A 195 -10.49 -9.02 -8.37
CA LEU A 195 -9.24 -9.77 -8.55
C LEU A 195 -9.26 -10.48 -9.90
N LYS A 196 -8.17 -10.40 -10.62
CA LYS A 196 -7.88 -11.18 -11.81
C LYS A 196 -6.52 -11.86 -11.69
N THR A 197 -6.51 -13.19 -11.81
CA THR A 197 -5.31 -14.02 -11.94
C THR A 197 -5.32 -14.73 -13.31
N GLU A 198 -4.39 -15.63 -13.56
CA GLU A 198 -4.36 -16.43 -14.78
C GLU A 198 -5.57 -17.35 -14.89
N SER A 199 -5.98 -17.97 -13.79
CA SER A 199 -7.03 -19.00 -13.77
C SER A 199 -8.35 -18.53 -13.20
N GLU A 200 -8.37 -17.41 -12.46
CA GLU A 200 -9.51 -17.02 -11.64
C GLU A 200 -9.81 -15.53 -11.73
N ALA A 201 -11.08 -15.21 -11.55
CA ALA A 201 -11.55 -13.84 -11.41
C ALA A 201 -12.64 -13.78 -10.34
N TYR A 202 -12.52 -12.82 -9.40
CA TYR A 202 -13.47 -12.64 -8.31
C TYR A 202 -13.86 -11.17 -8.17
N PHE A 203 -15.15 -10.95 -8.05
CA PHE A 203 -15.68 -9.67 -7.58
C PHE A 203 -16.13 -9.84 -6.12
N ILE A 204 -15.55 -9.04 -5.24
CA ILE A 204 -15.89 -9.00 -3.81
C ILE A 204 -16.61 -7.67 -3.56
N PRO A 205 -17.92 -7.69 -3.25
CA PRO A 205 -18.65 -6.48 -2.91
C PRO A 205 -18.10 -5.86 -1.62
N SER A 206 -18.23 -4.53 -1.50
CA SER A 206 -17.87 -3.85 -0.25
C SER A 206 -18.83 -4.24 0.89
N TYR A 207 -18.32 -4.12 2.11
CA TYR A 207 -19.19 -4.24 3.28
C TYR A 207 -20.01 -2.95 3.46
N PRO A 208 -21.32 -3.06 3.75
CA PRO A 208 -22.18 -1.89 3.93
C PRO A 208 -21.90 -1.22 5.29
N VAL A 209 -21.10 -0.15 5.25
CA VAL A 209 -20.75 0.65 6.44
C VAL A 209 -21.03 2.12 6.19
N LYS A 210 -21.24 2.89 7.26
CA LYS A 210 -21.34 4.34 7.17
C LYS A 210 -19.93 4.93 7.18
N ALA A 211 -19.44 5.32 6.01
CA ALA A 211 -18.15 5.98 5.88
C ALA A 211 -18.16 7.36 6.57
N VAL A 212 -17.10 7.63 7.32
CA VAL A 212 -16.80 8.90 7.99
C VAL A 212 -15.61 9.58 7.34
N ASP A 213 -14.55 8.79 7.07
CA ASP A 213 -13.31 9.27 6.45
C ASP A 213 -12.70 8.13 5.62
N THR A 214 -12.44 8.37 4.35
CA THR A 214 -11.86 7.35 3.44
C THR A 214 -10.34 7.42 3.35
N THR A 215 -9.71 8.31 4.14
CA THR A 215 -8.26 8.43 4.19
C THR A 215 -7.61 7.09 4.57
N ALA A 216 -6.58 6.72 3.85
CA ALA A 216 -5.83 5.47 4.02
C ALA A 216 -6.60 4.15 3.84
N ALA A 217 -7.87 4.16 3.39
CA ALA A 217 -8.62 2.92 3.15
C ALA A 217 -7.91 1.95 2.21
N GLY A 218 -7.33 2.46 1.11
CA GLY A 218 -6.51 1.68 0.19
C GLY A 218 -5.23 1.15 0.82
N ASP A 219 -4.60 1.93 1.71
CA ASP A 219 -3.39 1.49 2.43
C ASP A 219 -3.73 0.37 3.41
N VAL A 220 -4.84 0.50 4.14
CA VAL A 220 -5.33 -0.54 5.06
C VAL A 220 -5.65 -1.83 4.29
N PHE A 221 -6.30 -1.70 3.14
CA PHE A 221 -6.56 -2.83 2.25
C PHE A 221 -5.24 -3.52 1.84
N CYS A 222 -4.23 -2.76 1.37
CA CYS A 222 -2.95 -3.30 0.95
C CYS A 222 -2.21 -4.00 2.09
N GLY A 223 -2.11 -3.38 3.27
CA GLY A 223 -1.43 -3.97 4.43
C GLY A 223 -2.10 -5.27 4.91
N ALA A 224 -3.43 -5.29 5.00
CA ALA A 224 -4.19 -6.47 5.37
C ALA A 224 -4.07 -7.58 4.30
N LEU A 225 -4.15 -7.22 3.02
CA LEU A 225 -3.98 -8.14 1.91
C LEU A 225 -2.60 -8.80 1.92
N ALA A 226 -1.53 -8.04 2.17
CA ALA A 226 -0.17 -8.56 2.24
C ALA A 226 -0.08 -9.70 3.25
N VAL A 227 -0.58 -9.48 4.47
CA VAL A 227 -0.58 -10.51 5.53
C VAL A 227 -1.41 -11.72 5.14
N ALA A 228 -2.59 -11.52 4.57
CA ALA A 228 -3.44 -12.63 4.12
C ALA A 228 -2.76 -13.47 3.02
N CYS A 229 -2.03 -12.82 2.08
CA CYS A 229 -1.32 -13.50 0.98
C CYS A 229 -0.03 -14.20 1.42
N VAL A 230 0.61 -13.76 2.49
CA VAL A 230 1.76 -14.45 3.10
C VAL A 230 1.29 -15.71 3.81
N ASN A 231 0.22 -15.63 4.58
CA ASN A 231 -0.34 -16.75 5.33
C ASN A 231 -1.15 -17.75 4.47
N GLY A 232 -1.38 -17.44 3.20
CA GLY A 232 -2.18 -18.26 2.29
C GLY A 232 -1.93 -17.95 0.82
N CYS A 233 -2.98 -18.15 0.00
CA CYS A 233 -2.97 -17.80 -1.42
C CYS A 233 -3.74 -16.50 -1.65
N ILE A 234 -3.45 -15.82 -2.76
CA ILE A 234 -4.31 -14.76 -3.24
C ILE A 234 -5.64 -15.39 -3.75
N ASN A 235 -6.73 -15.13 -3.03
CA ASN A 235 -8.05 -15.69 -3.31
C ASN A 235 -9.16 -14.78 -2.78
N SER A 236 -10.40 -15.21 -2.90
CA SER A 236 -11.57 -14.47 -2.42
C SER A 236 -11.53 -14.17 -0.92
N ASP A 237 -10.97 -15.07 -0.10
CA ASP A 237 -10.94 -14.88 1.35
C ASP A 237 -9.90 -13.83 1.76
N ALA A 238 -8.74 -13.80 1.08
CA ALA A 238 -7.76 -12.74 1.27
C ALA A 238 -8.33 -11.36 0.91
N LEU A 239 -9.11 -11.26 -0.17
CA LEU A 239 -9.79 -10.02 -0.54
C LEU A 239 -10.87 -9.63 0.46
N ARG A 240 -11.67 -10.58 0.95
CA ARG A 240 -12.70 -10.33 1.98
C ARG A 240 -12.08 -9.80 3.26
N PHE A 241 -10.97 -10.40 3.69
CA PHE A 241 -10.24 -9.96 4.87
C PHE A 241 -9.72 -8.52 4.71
N ALA A 242 -9.07 -8.22 3.57
CA ALA A 242 -8.59 -6.89 3.27
C ALA A 242 -9.73 -5.86 3.15
N SER A 243 -10.83 -6.24 2.51
CA SER A 243 -12.03 -5.40 2.40
C SER A 243 -12.69 -5.12 3.76
N ALA A 244 -12.72 -6.10 4.66
CA ALA A 244 -13.24 -5.92 6.02
C ALA A 244 -12.38 -4.93 6.82
N ALA A 245 -11.06 -5.07 6.76
CA ALA A 245 -10.14 -4.13 7.41
C ALA A 245 -10.33 -2.69 6.89
N ALA A 246 -10.42 -2.52 5.57
CA ALA A 246 -10.69 -1.23 4.95
C ALA A 246 -12.09 -0.68 5.32
N ALA A 247 -13.11 -1.53 5.38
CA ALA A 247 -14.46 -1.15 5.77
C ALA A 247 -14.53 -0.63 7.22
N ILE A 248 -13.82 -1.25 8.15
CA ILE A 248 -13.72 -0.73 9.53
C ILE A 248 -12.99 0.62 9.53
N ALA A 249 -11.87 0.74 8.81
CA ALA A 249 -11.09 1.96 8.77
C ALA A 249 -11.92 3.17 8.31
N VAL A 250 -12.72 3.05 7.26
CA VAL A 250 -13.52 4.17 6.75
C VAL A 250 -14.61 4.66 7.71
N THR A 251 -14.92 3.91 8.78
CA THR A 251 -15.85 4.35 9.84
C THR A 251 -15.22 5.27 10.87
N ARG A 252 -13.91 5.52 10.78
CA ARG A 252 -13.10 6.25 11.76
C ARG A 252 -12.38 7.42 11.09
N VAL A 253 -12.07 8.45 11.85
CA VAL A 253 -11.34 9.65 11.35
C VAL A 253 -9.84 9.40 11.34
N GLY A 254 -9.16 9.89 10.30
CA GLY A 254 -7.71 9.93 10.16
C GLY A 254 -7.11 8.70 9.47
N ALA A 255 -5.82 8.77 9.15
CA ALA A 255 -5.09 7.69 8.47
C ALA A 255 -4.74 6.56 9.45
N GLN A 256 -3.59 6.63 10.12
CA GLN A 256 -3.16 5.55 11.02
C GLN A 256 -4.06 5.33 12.25
N PRO A 257 -4.70 6.36 12.84
CA PRO A 257 -5.66 6.12 13.92
C PRO A 257 -6.88 5.29 13.52
N SER A 258 -7.28 5.30 12.25
CA SER A 258 -8.44 4.55 11.75
C SER A 258 -8.18 3.05 11.58
N ILE A 259 -6.92 2.65 11.45
CA ILE A 259 -6.52 1.28 11.12
C ILE A 259 -6.95 0.31 12.22
N PRO A 260 -7.76 -0.73 11.92
CA PRO A 260 -8.20 -1.70 12.92
C PRO A 260 -7.07 -2.64 13.34
N ILE A 261 -7.27 -3.34 14.46
CA ILE A 261 -6.44 -4.48 14.87
C ILE A 261 -7.07 -5.80 14.37
N LEU A 262 -6.28 -6.87 14.34
CA LEU A 262 -6.69 -8.18 13.82
C LEU A 262 -8.00 -8.70 14.44
N SER A 263 -8.16 -8.60 15.77
CA SER A 263 -9.37 -9.09 16.45
C SER A 263 -10.63 -8.36 16.00
N GLU A 264 -10.57 -7.06 15.74
CA GLU A 264 -11.72 -6.29 15.24
C GLU A 264 -12.13 -6.77 13.84
N VAL A 265 -11.16 -7.07 12.96
CA VAL A 265 -11.44 -7.59 11.62
C VAL A 265 -12.02 -9.00 11.70
N GLN A 266 -11.47 -9.87 12.55
CA GLN A 266 -12.00 -11.22 12.77
C GLN A 266 -13.44 -11.21 13.32
N ASP A 267 -13.75 -10.30 14.24
CA ASP A 267 -15.09 -10.19 14.80
C ASP A 267 -16.07 -9.57 13.79
N PHE A 268 -15.61 -8.65 12.95
CA PHE A 268 -16.42 -8.09 11.87
C PHE A 268 -16.80 -9.15 10.82
N LEU A 269 -15.89 -10.06 10.50
CA LEU A 269 -16.12 -11.14 9.52
C LEU A 269 -17.08 -12.25 10.02
N LYS A 270 -17.36 -12.32 11.33
CA LYS A 270 -18.30 -13.29 11.92
C LYS A 270 -19.76 -12.81 11.87
N GLN A 271 -20.00 -11.54 11.59
CA GLN A 271 -21.34 -10.92 11.51
C GLN A 271 -22.01 -11.21 10.18
#